data_821d072ffbb09f715a18717d661f2f87
#
_entry.id   821d072ffbb09f715a18717d661f2f87
#
_cell.length_a   1.000
_cell.length_b   1.000
_cell.length_c   1.000
_cell.angle_alpha   90.00
_cell.angle_beta   90.00
_cell.angle_gamma   90.00
#
_symmetry.space_group_name_H-M   'P 1'
#
loop_
_entity.id
_entity.type
_entity.pdbx_description
1 polymer ?
#
loop_
_entity_poly.entity_id
_entity_poly.type
_entity_poly.pdbx_seq_one_letter_code
_entity_poly.pdbx_strand_id
1 'polypeptide(L)'
;MGEESKNGVLTIISFGPLAETLGKTCTVSLSKTATCRDIIIKLGIDDWLENGVKVAINGAMVDLDSFVSPGDELAILPPVSGG
;
A
#
# COMPACT_ATOMS: atom_id res chain seq x y z
N MET A 1 5.34 27.22 4.20
CA MET A 1 5.19 26.67 4.25
C MET A 1 5.43 25.60 3.65
N GLY A 2 5.68 25.18 3.19
CA GLY A 2 5.89 24.19 2.43
C GLY A 2 6.12 22.91 2.96
N GLU A 3 6.08 22.74 4.06
CA GLU A 3 6.44 21.56 4.51
C GLU A 3 5.44 20.61 4.57
N GLU A 4 4.37 20.86 4.18
CA GLU A 4 3.37 19.94 4.35
C GLU A 4 3.42 18.81 3.40
N SER A 5 4.35 18.74 2.57
CA SER A 5 4.27 17.68 1.59
C SER A 5 4.24 16.28 2.18
N LYS A 6 4.80 16.07 3.35
CA LYS A 6 4.74 14.74 3.87
C LYS A 6 3.41 14.39 4.43
N ASN A 7 2.61 15.36 4.75
CA ASN A 7 1.36 15.08 5.35
C ASN A 7 0.26 14.79 4.39
N GLY A 8 0.44 14.55 3.22
CA GLY A 8 -0.63 14.21 2.30
C GLY A 8 -0.25 13.08 1.42
N VAL A 9 0.76 12.34 1.79
CA VAL A 9 1.32 11.32 0.91
C VAL A 9 1.50 10.02 1.65
N LEU A 10 1.11 8.94 1.00
CA LEU A 10 1.38 7.59 1.48
C LEU A 10 2.39 6.98 0.52
N THR A 11 3.46 6.43 1.05
CA THR A 11 4.47 5.76 0.24
C THR A 11 4.10 4.30 0.10
N ILE A 12 4.13 3.79 -1.13
CA ILE A 12 3.78 2.42 -1.43
C ILE A 12 5.04 1.69 -1.87
N ILE A 13 5.32 0.56 -1.26
CA ILE A 13 6.43 -0.30 -1.64
C ILE A 13 5.82 -1.58 -2.22
N SER A 14 6.25 -1.97 -3.40
CA SER A 14 5.70 -3.14 -4.07
C SER A 14 6.80 -4.13 -4.38
N PHE A 15 6.42 -5.39 -4.50
CA PHE A 15 7.38 -6.48 -4.72
C PHE A 15 6.87 -7.38 -5.83
N GLY A 16 7.82 -8.05 -6.49
CA GLY A 16 7.49 -9.05 -7.50
C GLY A 16 6.65 -8.49 -8.62
N PRO A 17 5.62 -9.22 -9.05
CA PRO A 17 4.81 -8.77 -10.17
C PRO A 17 4.08 -7.46 -9.89
N LEU A 18 3.81 -7.17 -8.63
CA LEU A 18 3.18 -5.90 -8.29
C LEU A 18 4.11 -4.74 -8.62
N ALA A 19 5.41 -4.93 -8.44
CA ALA A 19 6.37 -3.88 -8.73
C ALA A 19 6.42 -3.57 -10.21
N GLU A 20 6.09 -4.54 -11.05
CA GLU A 20 6.06 -4.32 -12.48
C GLU A 20 4.89 -3.46 -12.90
N THR A 21 3.82 -3.49 -12.13
CA THR A 21 2.64 -2.70 -12.41
C THR A 21 2.72 -1.32 -11.76
N LEU A 22 3.17 -1.28 -10.54
CA LEU A 22 3.15 -0.05 -9.74
C LEU A 22 4.49 0.64 -9.65
N GLY A 23 5.57 -0.06 -10.00
CA GLY A 23 6.91 0.43 -9.69
C GLY A 23 7.30 -0.03 -8.29
N LYS A 24 8.59 -0.13 -8.01
CA LYS A 24 9.03 -0.60 -6.71
C LYS A 24 8.58 0.32 -5.59
N THR A 25 8.56 1.60 -5.88
CA THR A 25 8.12 2.59 -4.90
C THR A 25 7.27 3.62 -5.64
N CYS A 26 6.12 3.92 -5.10
CA CYS A 26 5.31 4.99 -5.64
C CYS A 26 4.60 5.67 -4.48
N THR A 27 3.95 6.77 -4.77
CA THR A 27 3.23 7.50 -3.74
C THR A 27 1.82 7.76 -4.20
N VAL A 28 0.92 7.86 -3.25
CA VAL A 28 -0.46 8.24 -3.53
C VAL A 28 -0.84 9.35 -2.56
N SER A 29 -1.72 10.20 -3.00
CA SER A 29 -2.24 11.26 -2.14
C SER A 29 -3.15 10.64 -1.10
N LEU A 30 -3.02 11.10 0.12
CA LEU A 30 -3.84 10.57 1.21
C LEU A 30 -4.05 11.69 2.21
N SER A 31 -5.25 12.21 2.29
CA SER A 31 -5.51 13.35 3.17
C SER A 31 -6.04 12.93 4.53
N LYS A 32 -6.43 11.69 4.68
CA LYS A 32 -6.89 11.18 5.97
C LYS A 32 -6.72 9.68 5.96
N THR A 33 -6.96 9.05 7.09
CA THR A 33 -6.74 7.61 7.19
C THR A 33 -7.65 6.83 6.25
N ALA A 34 -7.17 5.69 5.82
CA ALA A 34 -7.92 4.78 4.97
C ALA A 34 -7.43 3.38 5.29
N THR A 35 -8.21 2.37 4.92
CA THR A 35 -7.76 1.01 5.14
C THR A 35 -6.80 0.61 4.04
N CYS A 36 -6.00 -0.41 4.31
CA CYS A 36 -5.10 -0.94 3.29
C CYS A 36 -5.91 -1.39 2.08
N ARG A 37 -7.06 -2.00 2.32
CA ARG A 37 -7.94 -2.44 1.25
C ARG A 37 -8.35 -1.28 0.36
N ASP A 38 -8.71 -0.15 0.96
CA ASP A 38 -9.09 1.04 0.20
C ASP A 38 -7.95 1.51 -0.68
N ILE A 39 -6.74 1.44 -0.18
CA ILE A 39 -5.57 1.87 -0.93
C ILE A 39 -5.34 0.95 -2.12
N ILE A 40 -5.50 -0.35 -1.92
CA ILE A 40 -5.32 -1.32 -3.00
C ILE A 40 -6.35 -1.08 -4.10
N ILE A 41 -7.57 -0.78 -3.71
CA ILE A 41 -8.62 -0.47 -4.69
C ILE A 41 -8.28 0.82 -5.43
N LYS A 42 -7.81 1.82 -4.70
CA LYS A 42 -7.45 3.09 -5.30
C LYS A 42 -6.30 2.94 -6.31
N LEU A 43 -5.40 2.01 -6.06
CA LEU A 43 -4.29 1.76 -6.96
C LEU A 43 -4.71 0.97 -8.21
N GLY A 44 -5.93 0.48 -8.24
CA GLY A 44 -6.40 -0.27 -9.39
C GLY A 44 -5.93 -1.70 -9.42
N ILE A 45 -5.50 -2.23 -8.29
CA ILE A 45 -5.00 -3.60 -8.23
C ILE A 45 -5.86 -4.46 -7.32
N ASP A 46 -7.16 -4.13 -7.28
CA ASP A 46 -8.04 -4.86 -6.39
C ASP A 46 -8.21 -6.33 -6.77
N ASP A 47 -7.83 -6.72 -7.98
CA ASP A 47 -7.82 -8.14 -8.32
C ASP A 47 -6.92 -8.92 -7.39
N TRP A 48 -5.88 -8.30 -6.86
CA TRP A 48 -4.97 -9.00 -5.98
C TRP A 48 -5.57 -9.32 -4.62
N LEU A 49 -6.65 -8.63 -4.26
CA LEU A 49 -7.30 -8.90 -2.98
C LEU A 49 -7.81 -10.33 -2.90
N GLU A 50 -8.29 -10.85 -4.01
CA GLU A 50 -8.80 -12.21 -4.02
C GLU A 50 -7.70 -13.24 -4.12
N ASN A 51 -6.49 -12.81 -4.37
CA ASN A 51 -5.38 -13.71 -4.53
C ASN A 51 -4.51 -13.83 -3.28
N GLY A 52 -4.94 -13.23 -2.19
CA GLY A 52 -4.21 -13.40 -0.94
C GLY A 52 -3.05 -12.45 -0.73
N VAL A 53 -3.14 -11.26 -1.29
CA VAL A 53 -2.09 -10.26 -1.11
C VAL A 53 -1.94 -9.93 0.38
N LYS A 54 -0.71 -9.65 0.80
CA LYS A 54 -0.42 -9.30 2.19
C LYS A 54 0.07 -7.86 2.24
N VAL A 55 -0.06 -7.24 3.38
CA VAL A 55 0.33 -5.85 3.56
C VAL A 55 1.10 -5.67 4.86
N ALA A 56 1.97 -4.67 4.87
CA ALA A 56 2.70 -4.29 6.07
C ALA A 56 2.73 -2.78 6.14
N ILE A 57 2.54 -2.23 7.33
CA ILE A 57 2.60 -0.80 7.54
C ILE A 57 3.85 -0.51 8.35
N ASN A 58 4.72 0.33 7.81
CA ASN A 58 5.96 0.71 8.49
C ASN A 58 6.75 -0.51 8.97
N GLY A 59 6.75 -1.55 8.16
CA GLY A 59 7.52 -2.74 8.46
C GLY A 59 6.81 -3.81 9.27
N ALA A 60 5.58 -3.58 9.67
CA ALA A 60 4.84 -4.54 10.49
C ALA A 60 3.69 -5.13 9.69
N MET A 61 3.60 -6.45 9.63
CA MET A 61 2.50 -7.11 8.92
C MET A 61 1.19 -6.79 9.61
N VAL A 62 0.19 -6.47 8.81
CA VAL A 62 -1.12 -6.10 9.32
C VAL A 62 -2.20 -6.70 8.44
N ASP A 63 -3.44 -6.57 8.87
CA ASP A 63 -4.58 -7.01 8.08
C ASP A 63 -4.95 -5.98 7.04
N LEU A 64 -5.64 -6.43 6.01
CA LEU A 64 -6.12 -5.52 4.97
C LEU A 64 -7.06 -4.45 5.51
N ASP A 65 -7.68 -4.71 6.62
CA ASP A 65 -8.60 -3.73 7.20
C ASP A 65 -7.92 -2.77 8.17
N SER A 66 -6.61 -2.88 8.32
CA SER A 66 -5.86 -1.93 9.15
C SER A 66 -5.79 -0.58 8.45
N PHE A 67 -5.69 0.47 9.24
CA PHE A 67 -5.68 1.82 8.70
C PHE A 67 -4.27 2.32 8.48
N VAL A 68 -4.09 3.06 7.39
CA VAL A 68 -2.85 3.78 7.13
C VAL A 68 -3.15 5.26 7.24
N SER A 69 -2.14 6.02 7.55
CA SER A 69 -2.26 7.47 7.71
C SER A 69 -1.29 8.17 6.78
N PRO A 70 -1.53 9.43 6.46
CA PRO A 70 -0.55 10.18 5.70
C PRO A 70 0.81 10.12 6.37
N GLY A 71 1.84 9.87 5.59
CA GLY A 71 3.19 9.74 6.11
C GLY A 71 3.62 8.32 6.38
N ASP A 72 2.70 7.38 6.34
CA ASP A 72 3.05 5.98 6.56
C ASP A 72 3.66 5.38 5.29
N GLU A 73 4.26 4.21 5.45
CA GLU A 73 4.79 3.44 4.35
C GLU A 73 4.03 2.12 4.32
N LEU A 74 3.39 1.85 3.20
CA LEU A 74 2.61 0.62 3.04
C LEU A 74 3.32 -0.29 2.06
N ALA A 75 3.70 -1.46 2.51
CA ALA A 75 4.28 -2.47 1.64
C ALA A 75 3.18 -3.43 1.21
N ILE A 76 3.14 -3.73 -0.08
CA ILE A 76 2.16 -4.67 -0.62
C ILE A 76 2.93 -5.84 -1.17
N LEU A 77 2.67 -7.01 -0.61
CA LEU A 77 3.40 -8.21 -0.96
C LEU A 77 2.49 -9.17 -1.70
N PRO A 78 2.95 -9.70 -2.82
CA PRO A 78 2.12 -10.64 -3.57
C PRO A 78 1.97 -11.93 -2.78
N PRO A 79 0.95 -12.71 -3.10
CA PRO A 79 0.78 -13.98 -2.42
C PRO A 79 1.92 -14.92 -2.75
N VAL A 80 2.28 -15.75 -1.79
CA VAL A 80 3.28 -16.76 -2.01
C VAL A 80 2.59 -18.00 -2.52
N SER A 81 2.96 -18.42 -3.71
CA SER A 81 2.30 -19.58 -4.27
C SER A 81 3.20 -20.79 -4.12
N GLY A 82 2.61 -21.93 -4.27
CA GLY A 82 3.36 -23.13 -4.24
C GLY A 82 3.84 -23.50 -2.88
N GLY A 83 3.33 -22.86 -2.04
CA GLY A 83 3.64 -23.13 -0.65
C GLY A 83 4.55 -24.19 -0.53
#